data_56e87dcffec9ee621f91864750225c19
#
_entry.id   56e87dcffec9ee621f91864750225c19
#
_cell.length_a   1.000
_cell.length_b   1.000
_cell.length_c   1.000
_cell.angle_alpha   90.00
_cell.angle_beta   90.00
_cell.angle_gamma   90.00
#
_symmetry.space_group_name_H-M   'P 1'
#
loop_
_entity.id
_entity.type
_entity.pdbx_description
1 polymer ?
#
loop_
_entity_poly.entity_id
_entity_poly.type
_entity_poly.pdbx_seq_one_letter_code
_entity_poly.pdbx_strand_id
1 'polypeptide(L)'
;MTFSQLISGTIPHHNKFSSRSGTAVARVIQHHHAAVSDAGTRRLTDPNAPASVHYNILSDGTIWGQVPEEYRAWTSGSFAADAPAITFEVQNNGAQINGNDNDPGSWSISEAAYSAVVALLADIAVRYGWGAVSTGNYQGHRQWKATACPGGNLWSLMPKTRDFANGYINGTAQPMATPPTPPTESKTVWQLADEVLAGLHGSGEARRISLGGKFAEVQAEVNRRHGVGVAPAVAKTLDQLADEVIAGKHGNGDARRAALGNQYDAVQAVINARTGGGGVAPQGPNIAFLADQVIAGAYGSGEQRIAILGANYRAVQAEVNRRINGGVNINQLVEETLAGKYGNGDARRAALGAHFNAVQAEINRRYS
;
A
#
# COMPACT_ATOMS: atom_id res chain seq x y z
N MET A 1 17.33 18.76 -13.00
CA MET A 1 15.98 18.38 -12.52
C MET A 1 15.86 18.84 -11.07
N THR A 2 14.96 19.75 -10.82
CA THR A 2 14.82 20.39 -9.50
C THR A 2 13.64 19.80 -8.74
N PHE A 3 13.93 19.18 -7.60
CA PHE A 3 12.96 18.81 -6.60
C PHE A 3 13.39 19.33 -5.23
N SER A 4 12.47 19.43 -4.30
CA SER A 4 12.76 19.62 -2.89
C SER A 4 13.66 18.49 -2.37
N GLN A 5 14.54 18.80 -1.41
CA GLN A 5 15.33 17.77 -0.71
C GLN A 5 14.49 16.90 0.23
N LEU A 6 13.22 17.25 0.44
CA LEU A 6 12.29 16.51 1.30
C LEU A 6 11.67 15.28 0.61
N ILE A 7 11.95 15.03 -0.68
CA ILE A 7 11.41 13.85 -1.36
C ILE A 7 12.13 12.58 -0.92
N SER A 8 11.36 11.52 -0.80
CA SER A 8 11.89 10.16 -0.56
C SER A 8 12.36 9.47 -1.85
N GLY A 9 11.97 10.00 -3.00
CA GLY A 9 12.30 9.48 -4.33
C GLY A 9 11.35 10.02 -5.39
N THR A 10 11.32 9.40 -6.58
CA THR A 10 10.47 9.84 -7.68
C THR A 10 9.56 8.72 -8.19
N ILE A 11 8.38 9.10 -8.68
CA ILE A 11 7.45 8.22 -9.39
C ILE A 11 7.38 8.59 -10.89
N PRO A 12 6.99 7.66 -11.79
CA PRO A 12 6.94 7.90 -13.23
C PRO A 12 5.98 9.03 -13.59
N HIS A 13 6.42 9.95 -14.47
CA HIS A 13 5.58 11.03 -15.02
C HIS A 13 5.06 10.73 -16.43
N HIS A 14 5.60 9.71 -17.13
CA HIS A 14 5.17 9.27 -18.47
C HIS A 14 5.03 10.42 -19.48
N ASN A 15 5.95 11.42 -19.43
CA ASN A 15 5.92 12.64 -20.26
C ASN A 15 4.64 13.50 -20.13
N LYS A 16 3.91 13.36 -19.01
CA LYS A 16 2.70 14.14 -18.70
C LYS A 16 3.07 15.49 -18.09
N PHE A 17 3.83 16.28 -18.83
CA PHE A 17 4.24 17.63 -18.44
C PHE A 17 4.52 18.44 -19.69
N SER A 18 4.69 19.74 -19.52
CA SER A 18 5.05 20.66 -20.60
C SER A 18 5.90 21.82 -20.08
N SER A 19 6.42 22.62 -21.01
CA SER A 19 7.12 23.86 -20.64
C SER A 19 6.18 24.80 -19.87
N ARG A 20 6.73 25.58 -18.95
CA ARG A 20 6.07 26.71 -18.30
C ARG A 20 5.97 27.93 -19.22
N SER A 21 6.52 27.87 -20.46
CA SER A 21 6.54 28.96 -21.45
C SER A 21 7.09 30.26 -20.88
N GLY A 22 8.18 30.18 -20.13
CA GLY A 22 8.82 31.36 -19.51
C GLY A 22 8.13 31.88 -18.24
N THR A 23 7.05 31.24 -17.79
CA THR A 23 6.33 31.66 -16.59
C THR A 23 7.11 31.23 -15.34
N ALA A 24 7.44 32.18 -14.48
CA ALA A 24 8.09 31.93 -13.20
C ALA A 24 7.15 31.19 -12.21
N VAL A 25 7.69 30.39 -11.33
CA VAL A 25 6.94 29.79 -10.22
C VAL A 25 6.57 30.88 -9.21
N ALA A 26 5.27 31.04 -8.97
CA ALA A 26 4.72 32.08 -8.10
C ALA A 26 3.76 31.54 -7.03
N ARG A 27 3.41 30.27 -7.09
CA ARG A 27 2.44 29.68 -6.14
C ARG A 27 2.56 28.18 -6.00
N VAL A 28 1.93 27.67 -4.93
CA VAL A 28 1.56 26.26 -4.79
C VAL A 28 0.04 26.15 -4.96
N ILE A 29 -0.41 25.14 -5.71
CA ILE A 29 -1.83 24.73 -5.77
C ILE A 29 -1.99 23.38 -5.07
N GLN A 30 -2.83 23.36 -4.04
CA GLN A 30 -3.15 22.21 -3.24
C GLN A 30 -4.27 21.40 -3.89
N HIS A 31 -4.03 20.08 -4.04
CA HIS A 31 -5.01 19.08 -4.44
C HIS A 31 -5.06 17.94 -3.42
N HIS A 32 -6.00 17.03 -3.59
CA HIS A 32 -6.09 15.78 -2.84
C HIS A 32 -6.49 14.63 -3.74
N HIS A 33 -6.19 13.41 -3.32
CA HIS A 33 -6.49 12.20 -4.09
C HIS A 33 -8.01 11.93 -4.27
N ALA A 34 -8.87 12.48 -3.40
CA ALA A 34 -10.27 12.07 -3.27
C ALA A 34 -10.41 10.54 -3.09
N ALA A 35 -9.47 9.93 -2.39
CA ALA A 35 -9.41 8.49 -2.14
C ALA A 35 -8.63 8.19 -0.86
N VAL A 36 -9.12 7.24 -0.08
CA VAL A 36 -8.47 6.74 1.16
C VAL A 36 -7.37 5.71 0.85
N SER A 37 -7.35 5.17 -0.37
CA SER A 37 -6.37 4.19 -0.84
C SER A 37 -5.27 4.86 -1.68
N ASP A 38 -4.37 4.02 -2.21
CA ASP A 38 -3.36 4.41 -3.19
C ASP A 38 -3.92 4.73 -4.59
N ALA A 39 -5.25 4.76 -4.76
CA ALA A 39 -5.91 5.00 -6.05
C ALA A 39 -5.46 6.32 -6.71
N GLY A 40 -5.22 7.38 -5.91
CA GLY A 40 -4.67 8.63 -6.41
C GLY A 40 -3.26 8.47 -6.97
N THR A 41 -2.39 7.79 -6.25
CA THR A 41 -1.03 7.48 -6.71
C THR A 41 -1.06 6.60 -7.96
N ARG A 42 -1.89 5.56 -8.01
CA ARG A 42 -2.07 4.74 -9.23
C ARG A 42 -2.51 5.56 -10.42
N ARG A 43 -3.46 6.49 -10.23
CA ARG A 43 -3.88 7.40 -11.29
C ARG A 43 -2.73 8.28 -11.79
N LEU A 44 -1.92 8.83 -10.89
CA LEU A 44 -0.76 9.65 -11.28
C LEU A 44 0.29 8.84 -12.06
N THR A 45 0.48 7.58 -11.72
CA THR A 45 1.44 6.67 -12.36
C THR A 45 0.88 5.89 -13.56
N ASP A 46 -0.42 5.97 -13.84
CA ASP A 46 -1.02 5.40 -15.05
C ASP A 46 -0.59 6.20 -16.28
N PRO A 47 0.06 5.59 -17.29
CA PRO A 47 0.49 6.28 -18.50
C PRO A 47 -0.67 6.88 -19.30
N ASN A 48 -1.89 6.33 -19.17
CA ASN A 48 -3.07 6.74 -19.90
C ASN A 48 -3.89 7.84 -19.18
N ALA A 49 -3.65 8.05 -17.90
CA ALA A 49 -4.35 9.11 -17.17
C ALA A 49 -3.81 10.49 -17.56
N PRO A 50 -4.67 11.48 -17.91
CA PRO A 50 -4.24 12.79 -18.37
C PRO A 50 -3.87 13.73 -17.21
N ALA A 51 -3.24 13.23 -16.16
CA ALA A 51 -2.91 14.00 -14.97
C ALA A 51 -1.50 13.72 -14.48
N SER A 52 -0.86 14.73 -13.93
CA SER A 52 0.42 14.66 -13.23
C SER A 52 0.50 15.76 -12.17
N VAL A 53 1.46 15.63 -11.27
CA VAL A 53 1.68 16.54 -10.14
C VAL A 53 3.18 16.75 -9.92
N HIS A 54 3.58 17.80 -9.25
CA HIS A 54 4.98 17.93 -8.85
C HIS A 54 5.30 17.03 -7.66
N TYR A 55 4.43 17.03 -6.67
CA TYR A 55 4.61 16.27 -5.43
C TYR A 55 3.36 15.50 -5.03
N ASN A 56 3.55 14.21 -4.84
CA ASN A 56 2.54 13.29 -4.32
C ASN A 56 2.88 12.96 -2.86
N ILE A 57 2.02 13.35 -1.93
CA ILE A 57 2.21 13.23 -0.48
C ILE A 57 1.31 12.12 0.03
N LEU A 58 1.91 11.09 0.62
CA LEU A 58 1.18 9.95 1.16
C LEU A 58 0.71 10.18 2.59
N SER A 59 -0.19 9.33 3.05
CA SER A 59 -0.76 9.44 4.40
C SER A 59 0.26 9.18 5.52
N ASP A 60 1.37 8.55 5.25
CA ASP A 60 2.49 8.38 6.19
C ASP A 60 3.47 9.58 6.22
N GLY A 61 3.20 10.61 5.42
CA GLY A 61 4.04 11.79 5.26
C GLY A 61 5.15 11.64 4.21
N THR A 62 5.27 10.50 3.55
CA THR A 62 6.23 10.31 2.44
C THR A 62 5.91 11.26 1.29
N ILE A 63 6.93 11.93 0.76
CA ILE A 63 6.83 12.86 -0.38
C ILE A 63 7.50 12.23 -1.60
N TRP A 64 6.74 12.00 -2.66
CA TRP A 64 7.26 11.55 -3.95
C TRP A 64 7.28 12.71 -4.96
N GLY A 65 8.43 12.94 -5.61
CA GLY A 65 8.52 13.80 -6.78
C GLY A 65 7.98 13.08 -8.02
N GLN A 66 7.22 13.79 -8.87
CA GLN A 66 6.79 13.24 -10.16
C GLN A 66 7.24 14.10 -11.33
N VAL A 67 6.80 15.35 -11.41
CA VAL A 67 7.23 16.29 -12.45
C VAL A 67 8.25 17.26 -11.84
N PRO A 68 9.46 17.41 -12.43
CA PRO A 68 10.43 18.38 -11.96
C PRO A 68 9.87 19.82 -11.98
N GLU A 69 10.23 20.63 -10.99
CA GLU A 69 9.68 21.97 -10.79
C GLU A 69 9.93 22.95 -11.96
N GLU A 70 10.93 22.71 -12.77
CA GLU A 70 11.19 23.50 -13.98
C GLU A 70 10.13 23.33 -15.08
N TYR A 71 9.29 22.29 -14.99
CA TYR A 71 8.19 22.02 -15.92
C TYR A 71 6.84 22.31 -15.29
N ARG A 72 5.83 22.41 -16.13
CA ARG A 72 4.42 22.49 -15.74
C ARG A 72 3.83 21.10 -15.64
N ALA A 73 3.39 20.68 -14.48
CA ALA A 73 2.55 19.49 -14.32
C ALA A 73 1.14 19.74 -14.87
N TRP A 74 0.43 18.68 -15.26
CA TRP A 74 -0.95 18.75 -15.78
C TRP A 74 -1.93 18.39 -14.65
N THR A 75 -2.10 19.30 -13.71
CA THR A 75 -2.84 19.00 -12.47
C THR A 75 -4.23 19.61 -12.46
N SER A 76 -4.34 20.93 -12.70
CA SER A 76 -5.61 21.67 -12.57
C SER A 76 -6.43 21.70 -13.86
N GLY A 77 -5.88 21.21 -14.97
CA GLY A 77 -6.51 21.26 -16.28
C GLY A 77 -6.60 22.68 -16.87
N SER A 78 -5.77 23.62 -16.39
CA SER A 78 -5.70 25.01 -16.83
C SER A 78 -4.25 25.46 -16.94
N PHE A 79 -3.86 25.99 -18.11
CA PHE A 79 -2.52 26.53 -18.28
C PHE A 79 -2.27 27.73 -17.34
N ALA A 80 -3.24 28.63 -17.19
CA ALA A 80 -3.12 29.80 -16.33
C ALA A 80 -2.96 29.44 -14.84
N ALA A 81 -3.56 28.34 -14.40
CA ALA A 81 -3.39 27.82 -13.06
C ALA A 81 -2.02 27.13 -12.89
N ASP A 82 -1.72 26.19 -13.79
CA ASP A 82 -0.60 25.25 -13.65
C ASP A 82 0.76 25.85 -14.04
N ALA A 83 0.83 26.80 -15.02
CA ALA A 83 2.10 27.32 -15.50
C ALA A 83 2.92 28.03 -14.38
N PRO A 84 2.35 28.89 -13.52
CA PRO A 84 3.09 29.48 -12.41
C PRO A 84 3.02 28.64 -11.12
N ALA A 85 2.51 27.42 -11.15
CA ALA A 85 2.29 26.62 -9.93
C ALA A 85 3.26 25.46 -9.79
N ILE A 86 3.64 25.18 -8.53
CA ILE A 86 4.01 23.85 -8.06
C ILE A 86 2.74 23.24 -7.48
N THR A 87 2.47 21.97 -7.74
CA THR A 87 1.21 21.32 -7.35
C THR A 87 1.45 20.15 -6.42
N PHE A 88 0.59 20.05 -5.39
CA PHE A 88 0.59 18.97 -4.39
C PHE A 88 -0.65 18.13 -4.56
N GLU A 89 -0.51 16.83 -4.60
CA GLU A 89 -1.59 15.85 -4.40
C GLU A 89 -1.38 15.13 -3.08
N VAL A 90 -2.39 15.14 -2.21
CA VAL A 90 -2.30 14.56 -0.86
C VAL A 90 -3.25 13.39 -0.72
N GLN A 91 -2.73 12.27 -0.26
CA GLN A 91 -3.53 11.08 0.04
C GLN A 91 -4.41 11.35 1.27
N ASN A 92 -5.70 11.03 1.15
CA ASN A 92 -6.63 11.11 2.24
C ASN A 92 -6.56 9.84 3.11
N ASN A 93 -6.78 9.99 4.42
CA ASN A 93 -6.96 8.89 5.36
C ASN A 93 -8.41 8.76 5.87
N GLY A 94 -9.26 9.72 5.59
CA GLY A 94 -10.69 9.68 5.82
C GLY A 94 -11.48 9.92 4.55
N ALA A 95 -12.67 9.30 4.48
CA ALA A 95 -13.57 9.41 3.35
C ALA A 95 -14.45 10.67 3.41
N GLN A 96 -15.28 10.84 2.39
CA GLN A 96 -16.33 11.85 2.35
C GLN A 96 -17.36 11.61 3.47
N ILE A 97 -17.80 12.68 4.12
CA ILE A 97 -18.84 12.65 5.16
C ILE A 97 -20.18 13.06 4.54
N ASN A 98 -21.21 12.23 4.71
CA ASN A 98 -22.60 12.50 4.30
C ASN A 98 -22.76 12.97 2.85
N GLY A 99 -21.93 12.50 1.94
CA GLY A 99 -21.99 12.91 0.53
C GLY A 99 -21.54 14.35 0.26
N ASN A 100 -20.95 15.04 1.23
CA ASN A 100 -20.52 16.43 1.12
C ASN A 100 -18.99 16.56 1.09
N ASP A 101 -18.42 16.73 -0.09
CA ASP A 101 -16.97 16.93 -0.29
C ASP A 101 -16.43 18.20 0.40
N ASN A 102 -17.28 19.17 0.67
CA ASN A 102 -16.91 20.47 1.24
C ASN A 102 -17.00 20.49 2.77
N ASP A 103 -17.52 19.45 3.41
CA ASP A 103 -17.53 19.34 4.87
C ASP A 103 -16.10 19.37 5.41
N PRO A 104 -15.77 20.20 6.43
CA PRO A 104 -14.42 20.28 6.99
C PRO A 104 -13.85 18.96 7.52
N GLY A 105 -14.68 17.97 7.81
CA GLY A 105 -14.27 16.62 8.18
C GLY A 105 -14.07 15.68 6.99
N SER A 106 -14.64 16.03 5.82
CA SER A 106 -14.53 15.20 4.61
C SER A 106 -13.14 15.21 4.03
N TRP A 107 -12.71 14.03 3.60
CA TRP A 107 -11.40 13.83 2.97
C TRP A 107 -10.26 14.24 3.91
N SER A 108 -10.37 13.85 5.19
CA SER A 108 -9.33 14.13 6.18
C SER A 108 -7.99 13.58 5.73
N ILE A 109 -6.92 14.23 6.19
CA ILE A 109 -5.54 13.78 6.01
C ILE A 109 -4.93 13.43 7.36
N SER A 110 -3.92 12.59 7.36
CA SER A 110 -3.17 12.25 8.56
C SER A 110 -2.33 13.43 9.04
N GLU A 111 -1.93 13.40 10.30
CA GLU A 111 -1.02 14.39 10.87
C GLU A 111 0.36 14.37 10.19
N ALA A 112 0.83 13.18 9.79
CA ALA A 112 2.09 13.02 9.06
C ALA A 112 2.01 13.67 7.68
N ALA A 113 0.93 13.43 6.91
CA ALA A 113 0.71 14.08 5.62
C ALA A 113 0.58 15.61 5.77
N TYR A 114 -0.12 16.09 6.82
CA TYR A 114 -0.24 17.51 7.10
C TYR A 114 1.12 18.16 7.39
N SER A 115 1.94 17.52 8.22
CA SER A 115 3.30 17.98 8.54
C SER A 115 4.17 18.05 7.28
N ALA A 116 4.06 17.04 6.39
CA ALA A 116 4.76 17.03 5.12
C ALA A 116 4.32 18.18 4.18
N VAL A 117 3.02 18.48 4.11
CA VAL A 117 2.48 19.64 3.36
C VAL A 117 3.08 20.95 3.86
N VAL A 118 3.08 21.17 5.18
CA VAL A 118 3.61 22.38 5.80
C VAL A 118 5.10 22.54 5.51
N ALA A 119 5.88 21.49 5.73
CA ALA A 119 7.33 21.51 5.52
C ALA A 119 7.70 21.75 4.05
N LEU A 120 7.03 21.06 3.12
CA LEU A 120 7.26 21.21 1.70
C LEU A 120 6.87 22.61 1.20
N LEU A 121 5.76 23.16 1.70
CA LEU A 121 5.34 24.51 1.39
C LEU A 121 6.34 25.57 1.86
N ALA A 122 6.88 25.40 3.08
CA ALA A 122 7.91 26.26 3.62
C ALA A 122 9.23 26.17 2.81
N ASP A 123 9.67 24.96 2.47
CA ASP A 123 10.84 24.73 1.63
C ASP A 123 10.73 25.43 0.26
N ILE A 124 9.59 25.29 -0.40
CA ILE A 124 9.32 25.97 -1.68
C ILE A 124 9.34 27.48 -1.51
N ALA A 125 8.67 28.00 -0.48
CA ALA A 125 8.63 29.45 -0.23
C ALA A 125 10.04 30.03 -0.03
N VAL A 126 10.91 29.34 0.71
CA VAL A 126 12.30 29.72 0.91
C VAL A 126 13.08 29.66 -0.41
N ARG A 127 13.01 28.54 -1.12
CA ARG A 127 13.77 28.34 -2.37
C ARG A 127 13.37 29.30 -3.49
N TYR A 128 12.09 29.68 -3.52
CA TYR A 128 11.58 30.65 -4.50
C TYR A 128 11.55 32.12 -4.00
N GLY A 129 12.10 32.38 -2.81
CA GLY A 129 12.27 33.73 -2.28
C GLY A 129 10.96 34.46 -1.98
N TRP A 130 9.89 33.75 -1.58
CA TRP A 130 8.57 34.39 -1.37
C TRP A 130 8.49 35.24 -0.10
N GLY A 131 9.45 35.11 0.80
CA GLY A 131 9.48 35.83 2.09
C GLY A 131 8.39 35.36 3.06
N ALA A 132 7.17 35.20 2.60
CA ALA A 132 6.06 34.66 3.36
C ALA A 132 5.07 33.88 2.50
N VAL A 133 4.41 32.88 3.11
CA VAL A 133 3.27 32.17 2.52
C VAL A 133 1.98 32.97 2.76
N SER A 134 1.24 33.26 1.72
CA SER A 134 0.03 34.08 1.73
C SER A 134 -1.11 33.41 0.95
N THR A 135 -2.28 34.05 0.91
CA THR A 135 -3.39 33.61 0.04
C THR A 135 -3.09 33.78 -1.45
N GLY A 136 -2.10 34.58 -1.82
CA GLY A 136 -1.67 34.80 -3.20
C GLY A 136 -0.77 33.68 -3.74
N ASN A 137 0.05 33.08 -2.88
CA ASN A 137 1.02 32.06 -3.29
C ASN A 137 0.77 30.64 -2.72
N TYR A 138 -0.27 30.45 -1.90
CA TYR A 138 -0.77 29.12 -1.51
C TYR A 138 -2.28 29.05 -1.68
N GLN A 139 -2.72 28.30 -2.68
CA GLN A 139 -4.09 28.27 -3.19
C GLN A 139 -4.60 26.85 -3.32
N GLY A 140 -5.92 26.67 -3.27
CA GLY A 140 -6.56 25.39 -3.54
C GLY A 140 -7.09 25.32 -4.97
N HIS A 141 -7.21 24.13 -5.54
CA HIS A 141 -7.70 23.92 -6.90
C HIS A 141 -9.05 24.59 -7.18
N ARG A 142 -9.96 24.60 -6.19
CA ARG A 142 -11.30 25.23 -6.31
C ARG A 142 -11.28 26.75 -6.61
N GLN A 143 -10.14 27.41 -6.41
CA GLN A 143 -10.00 28.82 -6.77
C GLN A 143 -9.76 29.03 -8.28
N TRP A 144 -9.47 27.94 -8.99
CA TRP A 144 -9.13 27.97 -10.41
C TRP A 144 -10.14 27.25 -11.31
N LYS A 145 -10.94 26.36 -10.73
CA LYS A 145 -11.92 25.56 -11.43
C LYS A 145 -13.09 25.24 -10.48
N ALA A 146 -14.29 25.07 -11.02
CA ALA A 146 -15.44 24.59 -10.27
C ALA A 146 -15.22 23.11 -9.87
N THR A 147 -14.74 22.88 -8.65
CA THR A 147 -14.43 21.57 -8.09
C THR A 147 -14.44 21.62 -6.56
N ALA A 148 -14.68 20.49 -5.91
CA ALA A 148 -14.55 20.37 -4.46
C ALA A 148 -13.09 20.22 -3.99
N CYS A 149 -12.13 19.94 -4.91
CA CYS A 149 -10.71 19.82 -4.60
C CYS A 149 -10.15 21.14 -4.00
N PRO A 150 -9.38 21.08 -2.92
CA PRO A 150 -8.67 19.94 -2.31
C PRO A 150 -9.46 19.18 -1.22
N GLY A 151 -10.78 19.20 -1.23
CA GLY A 151 -11.64 18.62 -0.20
C GLY A 151 -11.83 19.53 0.99
N GLY A 152 -12.90 19.29 1.77
CA GLY A 152 -13.28 20.17 2.88
C GLY A 152 -12.22 20.26 3.97
N ASN A 153 -11.57 19.14 4.29
CA ASN A 153 -10.56 19.08 5.34
C ASN A 153 -9.33 19.95 5.00
N LEU A 154 -8.65 19.65 3.88
CA LEU A 154 -7.48 20.45 3.47
C LEU A 154 -7.82 21.91 3.24
N TRP A 155 -9.00 22.19 2.65
CA TRP A 155 -9.45 23.57 2.47
C TRP A 155 -9.56 24.32 3.80
N SER A 156 -10.15 23.70 4.83
CA SER A 156 -10.28 24.29 6.16
C SER A 156 -8.94 24.49 6.87
N LEU A 157 -7.96 23.64 6.55
CA LEU A 157 -6.61 23.71 7.12
C LEU A 157 -5.70 24.75 6.45
N MET A 158 -6.03 25.26 5.26
CA MET A 158 -5.16 26.16 4.51
C MET A 158 -4.72 27.43 5.27
N PRO A 159 -5.58 28.11 6.05
CA PRO A 159 -5.12 29.23 6.89
C PRO A 159 -4.03 28.82 7.87
N LYS A 160 -4.28 27.77 8.62
CA LYS A 160 -3.33 27.21 9.60
C LYS A 160 -2.04 26.69 8.94
N THR A 161 -2.15 26.13 7.75
CA THR A 161 -0.97 25.69 6.96
C THR A 161 -0.05 26.87 6.63
N ARG A 162 -0.63 28.04 6.23
CA ARG A 162 0.16 29.24 5.99
C ARG A 162 0.85 29.75 7.25
N ASP A 163 0.16 29.75 8.37
CA ASP A 163 0.72 30.22 9.65
C ASP A 163 1.89 29.34 10.08
N PHE A 164 1.75 28.03 9.99
CA PHE A 164 2.84 27.12 10.33
C PHE A 164 4.02 27.22 9.35
N ALA A 165 3.76 27.28 8.03
CA ALA A 165 4.83 27.46 7.05
C ALA A 165 5.59 28.77 7.28
N ASN A 166 4.92 29.84 7.61
CA ASN A 166 5.54 31.13 7.98
C ASN A 166 6.35 31.03 9.28
N GLY A 167 5.86 30.27 10.26
CA GLY A 167 6.61 29.98 11.48
C GLY A 167 7.95 29.28 11.17
N TYR A 168 7.96 28.34 10.23
CA TYR A 168 9.20 27.70 9.76
C TYR A 168 10.13 28.68 9.06
N ILE A 169 9.60 29.50 8.14
CA ILE A 169 10.39 30.49 7.39
C ILE A 169 11.07 31.48 8.34
N ASN A 170 10.36 31.90 9.40
CA ASN A 170 10.83 32.89 10.36
C ASN A 170 11.62 32.30 11.55
N GLY A 171 11.82 30.98 11.60
CA GLY A 171 12.49 30.30 12.71
C GLY A 171 11.75 30.38 14.04
N THR A 172 10.47 30.72 14.03
CA THR A 172 9.61 30.85 15.24
C THR A 172 8.77 29.60 15.50
N ALA A 173 8.61 28.72 14.50
CA ALA A 173 7.96 27.44 14.71
C ALA A 173 8.96 26.49 15.40
N GLN A 174 8.53 25.88 16.52
CA GLN A 174 9.11 24.60 16.91
C GLN A 174 8.94 23.64 15.70
N PRO A 175 9.93 22.81 15.37
CA PRO A 175 9.72 21.80 14.34
C PRO A 175 8.46 21.00 14.71
N MET A 176 7.37 21.16 13.96
CA MET A 176 6.42 20.07 13.85
C MET A 176 7.31 18.90 13.43
N ALA A 177 7.22 17.78 14.15
CA ALA A 177 8.11 16.65 13.92
C ALA A 177 8.36 16.54 12.42
N THR A 178 9.59 16.78 12.02
CA THR A 178 10.01 16.79 10.60
C THR A 178 9.29 15.66 9.90
N PRO A 179 8.72 15.86 8.69
CA PRO A 179 8.35 14.72 7.87
C PRO A 179 9.57 13.81 7.97
N PRO A 180 9.42 12.53 8.29
CA PRO A 180 10.56 11.71 8.59
C PRO A 180 11.58 11.94 7.48
N THR A 181 12.64 12.66 7.78
CA THR A 181 13.88 12.59 7.03
C THR A 181 14.08 11.09 6.86
N PRO A 182 14.31 10.55 5.66
CA PRO A 182 14.59 9.13 5.55
C PRO A 182 15.62 8.85 6.64
N PRO A 183 15.26 8.06 7.67
CA PRO A 183 15.93 8.17 8.96
C PRO A 183 17.38 7.83 8.79
N THR A 184 18.25 8.77 9.14
CA THR A 184 19.69 8.50 9.39
C THR A 184 19.85 7.64 10.65
N GLU A 185 18.76 7.46 11.42
CA GLU A 185 18.63 6.36 12.39
C GLU A 185 17.39 5.57 12.02
N SER A 186 17.60 4.46 11.36
CA SER A 186 16.54 3.56 10.96
C SER A 186 15.78 3.09 12.20
N LYS A 187 14.47 3.44 12.30
CA LYS A 187 13.61 2.86 13.33
C LYS A 187 13.89 1.37 13.43
N THR A 188 14.04 0.90 14.64
CA THR A 188 14.27 -0.52 14.88
C THR A 188 13.06 -1.31 14.40
N VAL A 189 13.26 -2.56 14.07
CA VAL A 189 12.17 -3.50 13.72
C VAL A 189 11.08 -3.49 14.82
N TRP A 190 11.47 -3.32 16.07
CA TRP A 190 10.57 -3.22 17.21
C TRP A 190 9.63 -2.01 17.16
N GLN A 191 10.18 -0.83 16.88
CA GLN A 191 9.38 0.39 16.75
C GLN A 191 8.45 0.36 15.54
N LEU A 192 8.93 -0.13 14.41
CA LEU A 192 8.09 -0.33 13.22
C LEU A 192 6.98 -1.37 13.46
N ALA A 193 7.25 -2.41 14.26
CA ALA A 193 6.24 -3.38 14.64
C ALA A 193 5.16 -2.76 15.55
N ASP A 194 5.53 -1.87 16.48
CA ASP A 194 4.57 -1.10 17.28
C ASP A 194 3.66 -0.25 16.40
N GLU A 195 4.22 0.42 15.41
CA GLU A 195 3.49 1.24 14.44
C GLU A 195 2.53 0.40 13.57
N VAL A 196 2.97 -0.79 13.15
CA VAL A 196 2.11 -1.74 12.43
C VAL A 196 0.93 -2.18 13.30
N LEU A 197 1.16 -2.46 14.58
CA LEU A 197 0.13 -2.86 15.54
C LEU A 197 -0.84 -1.71 15.83
N ALA A 198 -0.35 -0.47 15.82
CA ALA A 198 -1.16 0.73 15.91
C ALA A 198 -1.91 1.08 14.61
N GLY A 199 -1.74 0.29 13.53
CA GLY A 199 -2.42 0.50 12.24
C GLY A 199 -1.78 1.55 11.34
N LEU A 200 -0.61 2.11 11.70
CA LEU A 200 0.02 3.23 10.99
C LEU A 200 0.59 2.87 9.62
N HIS A 201 0.79 1.59 9.33
CA HIS A 201 1.32 1.09 8.06
C HIS A 201 0.26 0.42 7.17
N GLY A 202 -1.04 0.55 7.53
CA GLY A 202 -2.12 -0.09 6.80
C GLY A 202 -2.03 -1.63 6.78
N SER A 203 -2.53 -2.27 5.72
CA SER A 203 -2.54 -3.73 5.58
C SER A 203 -2.12 -4.17 4.18
N GLY A 204 -1.70 -5.43 4.04
CA GLY A 204 -1.36 -6.03 2.75
C GLY A 204 -0.25 -5.25 2.01
N GLU A 205 -0.51 -4.87 0.76
CA GLU A 205 0.46 -4.19 -0.10
C GLU A 205 0.81 -2.77 0.39
N ALA A 206 -0.14 -2.06 0.99
CA ALA A 206 0.12 -0.75 1.59
C ALA A 206 1.19 -0.83 2.69
N ARG A 207 1.11 -1.85 3.56
CA ARG A 207 2.12 -2.12 4.58
C ARG A 207 3.47 -2.47 3.99
N ARG A 208 3.49 -3.27 2.93
CA ARG A 208 4.72 -3.67 2.25
C ARG A 208 5.44 -2.45 1.67
N ILE A 209 4.70 -1.57 1.00
CA ILE A 209 5.24 -0.32 0.41
C ILE A 209 5.76 0.60 1.53
N SER A 210 4.97 0.79 2.58
CA SER A 210 5.30 1.67 3.71
C SER A 210 6.55 1.22 4.47
N LEU A 211 6.76 -0.08 4.64
CA LEU A 211 7.92 -0.65 5.35
C LEU A 211 9.13 -0.91 4.43
N GLY A 212 8.93 -0.92 3.12
CA GLY A 212 10.00 -1.13 2.14
C GLY A 212 10.84 -2.37 2.45
N GLY A 213 12.17 -2.24 2.39
CA GLY A 213 13.11 -3.33 2.66
C GLY A 213 13.03 -3.95 4.05
N LYS A 214 12.37 -3.27 5.02
CA LYS A 214 12.17 -3.79 6.38
C LYS A 214 10.88 -4.58 6.56
N PHE A 215 10.02 -4.67 5.53
CA PHE A 215 8.71 -5.31 5.62
C PHE A 215 8.79 -6.73 6.20
N ALA A 216 9.69 -7.57 5.70
CA ALA A 216 9.80 -8.97 6.13
C ALA A 216 10.16 -9.10 7.61
N GLU A 217 11.12 -8.29 8.08
CA GLU A 217 11.59 -8.30 9.46
C GLU A 217 10.52 -7.75 10.41
N VAL A 218 9.88 -6.64 10.05
CA VAL A 218 8.82 -6.03 10.83
C VAL A 218 7.59 -6.92 10.92
N GLN A 219 7.19 -7.54 9.80
CA GLN A 219 6.06 -8.46 9.79
C GLN A 219 6.34 -9.71 10.62
N ALA A 220 7.57 -10.21 10.61
CA ALA A 220 7.99 -11.31 11.49
C ALA A 220 7.86 -10.93 12.97
N GLU A 221 8.28 -9.72 13.34
CA GLU A 221 8.15 -9.22 14.71
C GLU A 221 6.69 -9.00 15.13
N VAL A 222 5.86 -8.45 14.26
CA VAL A 222 4.41 -8.33 14.47
C VAL A 222 3.79 -9.69 14.70
N ASN A 223 4.11 -10.68 13.87
CA ASN A 223 3.62 -12.04 13.98
C ASN A 223 4.07 -12.69 15.31
N ARG A 224 5.33 -12.48 15.72
CA ARG A 224 5.85 -12.95 17.00
C ARG A 224 5.06 -12.40 18.20
N ARG A 225 4.70 -11.12 18.18
CA ARG A 225 3.94 -10.46 19.25
C ARG A 225 2.48 -10.93 19.33
N HIS A 226 1.90 -11.27 18.19
CA HIS A 226 0.55 -11.83 18.14
C HIS A 226 0.49 -13.35 18.43
N GLY A 227 1.60 -13.96 18.81
CA GLY A 227 1.65 -15.42 19.03
C GLY A 227 1.53 -16.22 17.73
N VAL A 228 1.60 -15.57 16.57
CA VAL A 228 1.69 -16.21 15.26
C VAL A 228 3.18 -16.45 15.02
N GLY A 229 3.63 -17.68 15.10
CA GLY A 229 5.04 -18.08 15.08
C GLY A 229 5.86 -17.40 13.98
N VAL A 230 7.06 -16.99 14.37
CA VAL A 230 8.06 -16.31 13.55
C VAL A 230 8.48 -17.20 12.39
N ALA A 231 8.38 -16.71 11.16
CA ALA A 231 9.17 -17.26 10.06
C ALA A 231 10.52 -16.51 10.02
N PRO A 232 11.66 -17.20 10.21
CA PRO A 232 12.97 -16.60 10.07
C PRO A 232 13.32 -16.34 8.59
N ALA A 233 14.34 -15.54 8.37
CA ALA A 233 14.97 -15.32 7.07
C ALA A 233 15.20 -16.63 6.32
N VAL A 234 14.65 -16.73 5.09
CA VAL A 234 14.61 -17.94 4.26
C VAL A 234 13.90 -19.09 4.97
N ALA A 235 12.59 -19.18 4.81
CA ALA A 235 11.81 -20.30 5.33
C ALA A 235 12.38 -21.61 4.83
N LYS A 236 12.92 -22.41 5.75
CA LYS A 236 13.39 -23.77 5.44
C LYS A 236 12.21 -24.58 4.90
N THR A 237 12.45 -25.34 3.85
CA THR A 237 11.43 -26.26 3.33
C THR A 237 11.11 -27.33 4.39
N LEU A 238 9.94 -27.95 4.30
CA LEU A 238 9.60 -29.08 5.18
C LEU A 238 10.64 -30.20 5.10
N ASP A 239 11.26 -30.38 3.94
CA ASP A 239 12.35 -31.33 3.72
C ASP A 239 13.60 -30.96 4.51
N GLN A 240 14.01 -29.69 4.50
CA GLN A 240 15.15 -29.19 5.28
C GLN A 240 14.91 -29.28 6.79
N LEU A 241 13.69 -28.99 7.24
CA LEU A 241 13.31 -29.14 8.65
C LEU A 241 13.28 -30.62 9.05
N ALA A 242 12.82 -31.52 8.18
CA ALA A 242 12.87 -32.95 8.40
C ALA A 242 14.32 -33.47 8.53
N ASP A 243 15.24 -33.00 7.68
CA ASP A 243 16.67 -33.29 7.77
C ASP A 243 17.25 -32.82 9.12
N GLU A 244 16.88 -31.63 9.57
CA GLU A 244 17.34 -31.11 10.86
C GLU A 244 16.78 -31.86 12.04
N VAL A 245 15.52 -32.32 11.97
CA VAL A 245 14.91 -33.16 13.00
C VAL A 245 15.60 -34.52 13.07
N ILE A 246 15.87 -35.16 11.92
CA ILE A 246 16.60 -36.42 11.83
C ILE A 246 18.02 -36.23 12.38
N ALA A 247 18.66 -35.09 12.13
CA ALA A 247 19.96 -34.72 12.69
C ALA A 247 19.92 -34.35 14.20
N GLY A 248 18.76 -34.41 14.86
CA GLY A 248 18.59 -34.15 16.29
C GLY A 248 18.56 -32.67 16.70
N LYS A 249 18.53 -31.74 15.78
CA LYS A 249 18.62 -30.28 16.07
C LYS A 249 17.39 -29.67 16.77
N HIS A 250 16.27 -30.37 16.75
CA HIS A 250 14.99 -29.91 17.32
C HIS A 250 14.56 -30.69 18.58
N GLY A 251 15.45 -31.50 19.17
CA GLY A 251 15.15 -32.33 20.33
C GLY A 251 14.12 -33.43 20.06
N ASN A 252 13.48 -33.96 21.11
CA ASN A 252 12.50 -35.02 21.02
C ASN A 252 11.18 -34.65 21.73
N GLY A 253 10.09 -35.32 21.36
CA GLY A 253 8.78 -35.17 22.02
C GLY A 253 8.30 -33.71 22.06
N ASP A 254 7.97 -33.21 23.25
CA ASP A 254 7.43 -31.87 23.46
C ASP A 254 8.41 -30.75 23.08
N ALA A 255 9.74 -30.97 23.27
CA ALA A 255 10.75 -30.03 22.86
C ALA A 255 10.76 -29.84 21.35
N ARG A 256 10.63 -30.93 20.57
CA ARG A 256 10.49 -30.88 19.10
C ARG A 256 9.19 -30.18 18.69
N ARG A 257 8.08 -30.51 19.39
CA ARG A 257 6.79 -29.86 19.11
C ARG A 257 6.86 -28.37 19.35
N ALA A 258 7.49 -27.91 20.43
CA ALA A 258 7.69 -26.52 20.75
C ALA A 258 8.62 -25.81 19.73
N ALA A 259 9.72 -26.49 19.32
CA ALA A 259 10.69 -25.93 18.38
C ALA A 259 10.15 -25.78 16.95
N LEU A 260 9.30 -26.71 16.50
CA LEU A 260 8.70 -26.70 15.15
C LEU A 260 7.34 -25.97 15.10
N GLY A 261 6.72 -25.73 16.26
CA GLY A 261 5.43 -25.06 16.35
C GLY A 261 4.37 -25.65 15.42
N ASN A 262 3.75 -24.82 14.61
CA ASN A 262 2.71 -25.21 13.65
C ASN A 262 3.21 -26.06 12.47
N GLN A 263 4.53 -26.20 12.28
CA GLN A 263 5.12 -27.07 11.24
C GLN A 263 5.36 -28.51 11.73
N TYR A 264 5.18 -28.78 13.03
CA TYR A 264 5.50 -30.06 13.63
C TYR A 264 4.86 -31.26 12.91
N ASP A 265 3.56 -31.22 12.68
CA ASP A 265 2.83 -32.33 12.08
C ASP A 265 3.21 -32.54 10.60
N ALA A 266 3.44 -31.45 9.87
CA ALA A 266 3.89 -31.51 8.47
C ALA A 266 5.31 -32.05 8.34
N VAL A 267 6.24 -31.60 9.19
CA VAL A 267 7.62 -32.11 9.26
C VAL A 267 7.65 -33.56 9.70
N GLN A 268 6.82 -33.94 10.69
CA GLN A 268 6.74 -35.33 11.16
C GLN A 268 6.18 -36.26 10.08
N ALA A 269 5.23 -35.80 9.25
CA ALA A 269 4.73 -36.56 8.11
C ALA A 269 5.85 -36.84 7.07
N VAL A 270 6.68 -35.84 6.77
CA VAL A 270 7.86 -36.02 5.89
C VAL A 270 8.86 -37.01 6.47
N ILE A 271 9.15 -36.94 7.78
CA ILE A 271 10.05 -37.86 8.48
C ILE A 271 9.51 -39.26 8.40
N ASN A 272 8.23 -39.49 8.74
CA ASN A 272 7.60 -40.81 8.71
C ASN A 272 7.62 -41.43 7.29
N ALA A 273 7.40 -40.63 6.26
CA ALA A 273 7.48 -41.05 4.87
C ALA A 273 8.91 -41.51 4.48
N ARG A 274 9.94 -40.88 5.05
CA ARG A 274 11.36 -41.21 4.75
C ARG A 274 11.92 -42.37 5.59
N THR A 275 11.47 -42.50 6.82
CA THR A 275 12.04 -43.48 7.77
C THR A 275 11.33 -44.82 7.80
N GLY A 276 10.28 -45.01 6.98
CA GLY A 276 9.57 -46.30 6.89
C GLY A 276 8.88 -46.75 8.17
N GLY A 277 8.59 -45.82 9.11
CA GLY A 277 7.89 -46.12 10.38
C GLY A 277 6.47 -46.62 10.10
N GLY A 278 6.25 -47.91 10.25
CA GLY A 278 4.99 -48.58 9.96
C GLY A 278 3.82 -48.09 10.80
N GLY A 279 2.75 -47.78 10.13
CA GLY A 279 1.43 -47.58 10.75
C GLY A 279 0.68 -46.38 10.21
N VAL A 280 -0.15 -46.62 9.22
CA VAL A 280 -1.01 -45.71 8.43
C VAL A 280 -0.32 -45.26 7.14
N ALA A 281 -0.89 -45.65 5.99
CA ALA A 281 -0.48 -45.17 4.68
C ALA A 281 -0.37 -43.63 4.69
N PRO A 282 0.64 -43.04 4.01
CA PRO A 282 0.84 -41.60 3.97
C PRO A 282 -0.45 -40.96 3.44
N GLN A 283 -1.27 -40.45 4.33
CA GLN A 283 -2.23 -39.44 3.91
C GLN A 283 -1.35 -38.28 3.40
N GLY A 284 -1.48 -37.98 2.11
CA GLY A 284 -0.84 -36.81 1.52
C GLY A 284 -1.09 -35.57 2.39
N PRO A 285 -0.32 -34.48 2.21
CA PRO A 285 -0.38 -33.30 3.05
C PRO A 285 -1.84 -32.94 3.33
N ASN A 286 -2.17 -32.69 4.60
CA ASN A 286 -3.53 -32.31 4.99
C ASN A 286 -3.89 -30.96 4.35
N ILE A 287 -4.44 -31.02 3.15
CA ILE A 287 -4.80 -29.83 2.34
C ILE A 287 -5.76 -28.93 3.11
N ALA A 288 -6.66 -29.51 3.92
CA ALA A 288 -7.59 -28.76 4.74
C ALA A 288 -6.86 -27.93 5.82
N PHE A 289 -5.89 -28.53 6.50
CA PHE A 289 -5.06 -27.84 7.49
C PHE A 289 -4.19 -26.74 6.83
N LEU A 290 -3.55 -27.05 5.71
CA LEU A 290 -2.76 -26.05 4.96
C LEU A 290 -3.64 -24.89 4.48
N ALA A 291 -4.88 -25.14 4.10
CA ALA A 291 -5.83 -24.10 3.72
C ALA A 291 -6.20 -23.19 4.91
N ASP A 292 -6.39 -23.76 6.12
CA ASP A 292 -6.60 -22.98 7.34
C ASP A 292 -5.41 -22.04 7.62
N GLN A 293 -4.20 -22.54 7.47
CA GLN A 293 -2.97 -21.75 7.63
C GLN A 293 -2.85 -20.64 6.57
N VAL A 294 -3.23 -20.90 5.32
CA VAL A 294 -3.27 -19.87 4.27
C VAL A 294 -4.30 -18.80 4.60
N ILE A 295 -5.48 -19.15 5.06
CA ILE A 295 -6.54 -18.23 5.47
C ILE A 295 -6.07 -17.40 6.68
N ALA A 296 -5.35 -18.01 7.62
CA ALA A 296 -4.73 -17.31 8.75
C ALA A 296 -3.51 -16.45 8.36
N GLY A 297 -3.10 -16.43 7.08
CA GLY A 297 -2.00 -15.60 6.58
C GLY A 297 -0.59 -16.22 6.72
N ALA A 298 -0.45 -17.47 7.14
CA ALA A 298 0.83 -18.10 7.48
C ALA A 298 1.81 -18.25 6.30
N TYR A 299 1.33 -18.34 5.06
CA TYR A 299 2.15 -18.59 3.86
C TYR A 299 2.26 -17.39 2.93
N GLY A 300 1.94 -16.18 3.41
CA GLY A 300 2.00 -14.98 2.58
C GLY A 300 1.05 -15.01 1.37
N SER A 301 1.43 -14.37 0.27
CA SER A 301 0.62 -14.29 -0.95
C SER A 301 1.48 -14.46 -2.22
N GLY A 302 0.83 -14.70 -3.35
CA GLY A 302 1.48 -14.75 -4.66
C GLY A 302 2.60 -15.79 -4.74
N GLU A 303 3.75 -15.39 -5.32
CA GLU A 303 4.89 -16.27 -5.57
C GLU A 303 5.49 -16.86 -4.29
N GLN A 304 5.47 -16.13 -3.18
CA GLN A 304 5.94 -16.64 -1.89
C GLN A 304 5.12 -17.86 -1.43
N ARG A 305 3.80 -17.79 -1.55
CA ARG A 305 2.90 -18.90 -1.22
C ARG A 305 3.14 -20.08 -2.16
N ILE A 306 3.35 -19.83 -3.45
CA ILE A 306 3.68 -20.86 -4.44
C ILE A 306 4.98 -21.56 -4.05
N ALA A 307 6.02 -20.80 -3.71
CA ALA A 307 7.33 -21.35 -3.35
C ALA A 307 7.27 -22.20 -2.07
N ILE A 308 6.54 -21.74 -1.04
CA ILE A 308 6.45 -22.42 0.25
C ILE A 308 5.60 -23.70 0.16
N LEU A 309 4.46 -23.64 -0.52
CA LEU A 309 3.55 -24.78 -0.65
C LEU A 309 3.98 -25.77 -1.75
N GLY A 310 4.84 -25.37 -2.67
CA GLY A 310 5.40 -26.21 -3.72
C GLY A 310 4.31 -26.96 -4.50
N ALA A 311 4.46 -28.27 -4.62
CA ALA A 311 3.50 -29.14 -5.32
C ALA A 311 2.10 -29.10 -4.73
N ASN A 312 1.93 -28.71 -3.47
CA ASN A 312 0.66 -28.65 -2.77
C ASN A 312 -0.11 -27.34 -3.04
N TYR A 313 0.54 -26.32 -3.62
CA TYR A 313 -0.05 -24.99 -3.81
C TYR A 313 -1.43 -25.04 -4.47
N ARG A 314 -1.54 -25.78 -5.58
CA ARG A 314 -2.81 -25.84 -6.34
C ARG A 314 -3.94 -26.44 -5.52
N ALA A 315 -3.70 -27.52 -4.82
CA ALA A 315 -4.71 -28.19 -4.00
C ALA A 315 -5.11 -27.31 -2.78
N VAL A 316 -4.13 -26.72 -2.11
CA VAL A 316 -4.37 -25.83 -0.97
C VAL A 316 -5.12 -24.57 -1.40
N GLN A 317 -4.71 -23.94 -2.51
CA GLN A 317 -5.40 -22.74 -3.00
C GLN A 317 -6.84 -23.03 -3.46
N ALA A 318 -7.09 -24.19 -4.04
CA ALA A 318 -8.45 -24.63 -4.38
C ALA A 318 -9.31 -24.78 -3.12
N GLU A 319 -8.78 -25.38 -2.05
CA GLU A 319 -9.50 -25.52 -0.79
C GLU A 319 -9.73 -24.17 -0.09
N VAL A 320 -8.75 -23.27 -0.11
CA VAL A 320 -8.87 -21.87 0.37
C VAL A 320 -10.01 -21.17 -0.37
N ASN A 321 -10.00 -21.24 -1.71
CA ASN A 321 -11.02 -20.62 -2.52
C ASN A 321 -12.42 -21.23 -2.24
N ARG A 322 -12.50 -22.54 -2.05
CA ARG A 322 -13.74 -23.23 -1.68
C ARG A 322 -14.31 -22.69 -0.36
N ARG A 323 -13.46 -22.45 0.64
CA ARG A 323 -13.90 -21.97 1.96
C ARG A 323 -14.27 -20.50 1.98
N ILE A 324 -13.45 -19.66 1.34
CA ILE A 324 -13.69 -18.21 1.28
C ILE A 324 -14.96 -17.90 0.45
N ASN A 325 -15.19 -18.66 -0.62
CA ASN A 325 -16.33 -18.46 -1.52
C ASN A 325 -17.59 -19.28 -1.12
N GLY A 326 -17.71 -19.73 0.11
CA GLY A 326 -18.88 -20.45 0.59
C GLY A 326 -19.11 -21.81 -0.09
N GLY A 327 -18.05 -22.46 -0.54
CA GLY A 327 -18.10 -23.75 -1.25
C GLY A 327 -18.29 -23.60 -2.77
N VAL A 328 -18.37 -22.40 -3.30
CA VAL A 328 -18.55 -22.15 -4.73
C VAL A 328 -17.26 -22.42 -5.49
N ASN A 329 -17.34 -23.28 -6.51
CA ASN A 329 -16.21 -23.60 -7.38
C ASN A 329 -16.09 -22.56 -8.50
N ILE A 330 -15.18 -21.59 -8.35
CA ILE A 330 -14.95 -20.54 -9.36
C ILE A 330 -14.59 -21.14 -10.73
N ASN A 331 -13.80 -22.21 -10.79
CA ASN A 331 -13.48 -22.86 -12.06
C ASN A 331 -14.73 -23.42 -12.75
N GLN A 332 -15.64 -24.00 -11.99
CA GLN A 332 -16.92 -24.47 -12.53
C GLN A 332 -17.76 -23.29 -13.06
N LEU A 333 -17.83 -22.20 -12.30
CA LEU A 333 -18.54 -20.99 -12.77
C LEU A 333 -17.88 -20.39 -14.02
N VAL A 334 -16.56 -20.49 -14.17
CA VAL A 334 -15.85 -20.08 -15.39
C VAL A 334 -16.26 -20.93 -16.59
N GLU A 335 -16.23 -22.27 -16.46
CA GLU A 335 -16.67 -23.16 -17.54
C GLU A 335 -18.13 -22.91 -17.93
N GLU A 336 -19.00 -22.77 -16.96
CA GLU A 336 -20.41 -22.45 -17.18
C GLU A 336 -20.60 -21.06 -17.82
N THR A 337 -19.76 -20.09 -17.48
CA THR A 337 -19.76 -18.75 -18.09
C THR A 337 -19.31 -18.80 -19.54
N LEU A 338 -18.24 -19.55 -19.82
CA LEU A 338 -17.74 -19.75 -21.19
C LEU A 338 -18.75 -20.51 -22.06
N ALA A 339 -19.49 -21.43 -21.46
CA ALA A 339 -20.61 -22.13 -22.10
C ALA A 339 -21.87 -21.24 -22.31
N GLY A 340 -21.83 -19.97 -21.90
CA GLY A 340 -22.92 -19.01 -22.10
C GLY A 340 -24.07 -19.08 -21.08
N LYS A 341 -23.94 -19.90 -20.02
CA LYS A 341 -25.01 -20.15 -19.02
C LYS A 341 -25.51 -18.89 -18.32
N TYR A 342 -24.63 -17.90 -18.12
CA TYR A 342 -24.93 -16.68 -17.37
C TYR A 342 -25.14 -15.45 -18.26
N GLY A 343 -25.24 -15.62 -19.58
CA GLY A 343 -25.41 -14.53 -20.54
C GLY A 343 -24.16 -13.60 -20.60
N ASN A 344 -24.37 -12.34 -21.04
CA ASN A 344 -23.32 -11.36 -21.23
C ASN A 344 -23.61 -10.05 -20.45
N GLY A 345 -22.58 -9.25 -20.23
CA GLY A 345 -22.69 -7.91 -19.61
C GLY A 345 -23.39 -7.93 -18.24
N ASP A 346 -24.44 -7.13 -18.11
CA ASP A 346 -25.17 -6.97 -16.85
C ASP A 346 -25.94 -8.24 -16.44
N ALA A 347 -26.42 -9.04 -17.39
CA ALA A 347 -27.06 -10.32 -17.08
C ALA A 347 -26.09 -11.28 -16.41
N ARG A 348 -24.85 -11.38 -16.92
CA ARG A 348 -23.78 -12.17 -16.29
C ARG A 348 -23.42 -11.65 -14.91
N ARG A 349 -23.33 -10.34 -14.76
CA ARG A 349 -23.01 -9.70 -13.46
C ARG A 349 -24.08 -10.00 -12.42
N ALA A 350 -25.34 -9.90 -12.80
CA ALA A 350 -26.47 -10.20 -11.92
C ALA A 350 -26.52 -11.68 -11.54
N ALA A 351 -26.32 -12.59 -12.51
CA ALA A 351 -26.37 -14.03 -12.27
C ALA A 351 -25.22 -14.55 -11.40
N LEU A 352 -24.01 -14.01 -11.54
CA LEU A 352 -22.84 -14.41 -10.77
C LEU A 352 -22.73 -13.68 -9.42
N GLY A 353 -23.40 -12.54 -9.25
CA GLY A 353 -23.42 -11.77 -8.01
C GLY A 353 -22.02 -11.49 -7.45
N ALA A 354 -21.79 -11.84 -6.19
CA ALA A 354 -20.50 -11.65 -5.50
C ALA A 354 -19.33 -12.38 -6.18
N HIS A 355 -19.60 -13.41 -6.99
CA HIS A 355 -18.57 -14.21 -7.66
C HIS A 355 -18.14 -13.63 -9.02
N PHE A 356 -18.84 -12.62 -9.54
CA PHE A 356 -18.58 -12.05 -10.87
C PHE A 356 -17.12 -11.64 -11.08
N ASN A 357 -16.55 -10.89 -10.16
CA ASN A 357 -15.17 -10.41 -10.28
C ASN A 357 -14.14 -11.54 -10.26
N ALA A 358 -14.34 -12.55 -9.43
CA ALA A 358 -13.46 -13.72 -9.35
C ALA A 358 -13.52 -14.57 -10.63
N VAL A 359 -14.71 -14.78 -11.16
CA VAL A 359 -14.93 -15.52 -12.42
C VAL A 359 -14.32 -14.76 -13.60
N GLN A 360 -14.54 -13.45 -13.68
CA GLN A 360 -14.00 -12.64 -14.79
C GLN A 360 -12.47 -12.55 -14.74
N ALA A 361 -11.87 -12.43 -13.55
CA ALA A 361 -10.42 -12.44 -13.38
C ALA A 361 -9.80 -13.77 -13.83
N GLU A 362 -10.44 -14.90 -13.51
CA GLU A 362 -9.97 -16.22 -13.92
C GLU A 362 -10.13 -16.44 -15.43
N ILE A 363 -11.22 -15.96 -16.05
CA ILE A 363 -11.38 -15.95 -17.50
C ILE A 363 -10.24 -15.16 -18.15
N ASN A 364 -10.01 -13.93 -17.72
CA ASN A 364 -8.96 -13.09 -18.27
C ASN A 364 -7.57 -13.75 -18.15
N ARG A 365 -7.27 -14.39 -17.00
CA ARG A 365 -6.00 -15.12 -16.78
C ARG A 365 -5.80 -16.28 -17.76
N ARG A 366 -6.88 -16.94 -18.20
CA ARG A 366 -6.77 -18.09 -19.14
C ARG A 366 -6.59 -17.67 -20.59
N TYR A 367 -7.01 -16.46 -20.94
CA TYR A 367 -7.04 -15.98 -22.32
C TYR A 367 -6.15 -14.75 -22.57
N SER A 368 -5.35 -14.31 -21.58
CA SER A 368 -4.24 -13.35 -21.72
C SER A 368 -2.91 -14.10 -21.85
#